data_6dc9c0e076dffb4e37cffcdcdacb2336
#
_entry.id   6dc9c0e076dffb4e37cffcdcdacb2336
#
_cell.length_a   1.000
_cell.length_b   1.000
_cell.length_c   1.000
_cell.angle_alpha   90.00
_cell.angle_beta   90.00
_cell.angle_gamma   90.00
#
_symmetry.space_group_name_H-M   'P 1'
#
loop_
_entity.id
_entity.type
_entity.pdbx_description
1 polymer ?
#
loop_
_entity_poly.entity_id
_entity_poly.type
_entity_poly.pdbx_seq_one_letter_code
_entity_poly.pdbx_strand_id
1 'polypeptide(L)'
;MDSSNLIKQLQERGLVAQVTDEEALAERLAQGPVALYCGFDPTADSLHLGHLVPLLCLKRFQDAGHRPVALVGGATGMIGDPSFKADERKLNTAETVNEWVDKIRHQVAPFLDFDCGENSAIAANNYDWFGSMNVLTFLRDIGKHFSVNQMINKEAVKQRLNRDDQGISFTEFSYNLLQGYDFACLNERYGVALQIGGSDQWGNITSGIDLTRRLHQNQVFGLTVPLITKADGTKFGKTEGGAVWLDAKKTSPYKFYQFWINTADADAYRFLKFFTFMSIEEINALEQEDKASGKAPRAQYVLAEKVTRLVHGEEGLAAAQRITKSLFSGALSDMTEADFEQLAQDGMPIISLERGQDLQQAMVDGELAPSRGQARKLIDSKAVSINGEIQLSAEYAFIDQDRLFDRFTLLRRGKKNYSLIVWK
;
A
#
# COMPACT_ATOMS: atom_id res chain seq x y z
N MET A 1 -23.78 -4.16 -4.76
CA MET A 1 -23.59 -3.25 -5.93
C MET A 1 -24.28 -3.87 -7.12
N ASP A 2 -24.90 -3.08 -8.01
CA ASP A 2 -25.51 -3.61 -9.24
C ASP A 2 -24.40 -3.86 -10.26
N SER A 3 -24.21 -5.10 -10.70
CA SER A 3 -23.18 -5.50 -11.66
C SER A 3 -23.35 -4.83 -13.03
N SER A 4 -24.58 -4.48 -13.42
CA SER A 4 -24.87 -3.82 -14.71
C SER A 4 -24.31 -2.40 -14.82
N ASN A 5 -23.92 -1.78 -13.71
CA ASN A 5 -23.42 -0.40 -13.65
C ASN A 5 -22.01 -0.28 -13.03
N LEU A 6 -21.32 -1.43 -12.83
CA LEU A 6 -20.06 -1.47 -12.10
C LEU A 6 -18.95 -0.65 -12.78
N ILE A 7 -18.79 -0.78 -14.11
CA ILE A 7 -17.75 -0.04 -14.85
C ILE A 7 -18.00 1.46 -14.74
N LYS A 8 -19.25 1.92 -14.86
CA LYS A 8 -19.58 3.33 -14.69
C LYS A 8 -19.28 3.83 -13.28
N GLN A 9 -19.59 3.04 -12.24
CA GLN A 9 -19.25 3.39 -10.86
C GLN A 9 -17.74 3.50 -10.64
N LEU A 10 -16.94 2.64 -11.27
CA LEU A 10 -15.49 2.73 -11.23
C LEU A 10 -14.98 3.99 -11.97
N GLN A 11 -15.58 4.34 -13.11
CA GLN A 11 -15.26 5.56 -13.86
C GLN A 11 -15.59 6.83 -13.06
N GLU A 12 -16.75 6.91 -12.42
CA GLU A 12 -17.14 8.03 -11.55
C GLU A 12 -16.20 8.21 -10.35
N ARG A 13 -15.58 7.13 -9.89
CA ARG A 13 -14.53 7.17 -8.88
C ARG A 13 -13.16 7.58 -9.44
N GLY A 14 -12.97 7.57 -10.76
CA GLY A 14 -11.68 7.76 -11.39
C GLY A 14 -10.77 6.54 -11.32
N LEU A 15 -11.33 5.34 -11.12
CA LEU A 15 -10.62 4.07 -10.97
C LEU A 15 -10.41 3.32 -12.31
N VAL A 16 -10.80 3.90 -13.44
CA VAL A 16 -10.59 3.30 -14.77
C VAL A 16 -9.63 4.18 -15.55
N ALA A 17 -8.46 3.63 -15.90
CA ALA A 17 -7.50 4.27 -16.79
C ALA A 17 -7.66 3.77 -18.24
N GLN A 18 -7.77 2.46 -18.42
CA GLN A 18 -7.92 1.82 -19.73
C GLN A 18 -8.80 0.57 -19.61
N VAL A 19 -9.58 0.30 -20.64
CA VAL A 19 -10.35 -0.93 -20.81
C VAL A 19 -10.16 -1.41 -22.26
N THR A 20 -10.05 -2.71 -22.48
CA THR A 20 -9.82 -3.25 -23.84
C THR A 20 -11.04 -3.16 -24.74
N ASP A 21 -12.23 -3.38 -24.20
CA ASP A 21 -13.52 -3.30 -24.87
C ASP A 21 -14.58 -3.05 -23.79
N GLU A 22 -14.97 -1.79 -23.64
CA GLU A 22 -15.84 -1.38 -22.52
C GLU A 22 -17.28 -1.92 -22.70
N GLU A 23 -17.80 -1.88 -23.91
CA GLU A 23 -19.18 -2.33 -24.18
C GLU A 23 -19.29 -3.85 -23.96
N ALA A 24 -18.40 -4.62 -24.58
CA ALA A 24 -18.41 -6.08 -24.44
C ALA A 24 -18.13 -6.53 -22.99
N LEU A 25 -17.27 -5.81 -22.25
CA LEU A 25 -17.04 -6.09 -20.83
C LEU A 25 -18.29 -5.80 -19.99
N ALA A 26 -18.94 -4.65 -20.22
CA ALA A 26 -20.17 -4.29 -19.50
C ALA A 26 -21.30 -5.31 -19.77
N GLU A 27 -21.49 -5.72 -21.02
CA GLU A 27 -22.44 -6.78 -21.39
C GLU A 27 -22.10 -8.11 -20.69
N ARG A 28 -20.82 -8.50 -20.69
CA ARG A 28 -20.39 -9.75 -20.03
C ARG A 28 -20.62 -9.73 -18.51
N LEU A 29 -20.37 -8.60 -17.85
CA LEU A 29 -20.63 -8.43 -16.42
C LEU A 29 -22.13 -8.47 -16.10
N ALA A 30 -22.99 -7.95 -16.96
CA ALA A 30 -24.44 -7.97 -16.80
C ALA A 30 -25.04 -9.36 -16.99
N GLN A 31 -24.39 -10.26 -17.72
CA GLN A 31 -24.87 -11.63 -17.98
C GLN A 31 -24.71 -12.59 -16.78
N GLY A 32 -23.97 -12.20 -15.75
CA GLY A 32 -23.78 -13.00 -14.54
C GLY A 32 -22.34 -12.96 -13.99
N PRO A 33 -22.05 -13.78 -12.99
CA PRO A 33 -20.74 -13.81 -12.34
C PRO A 33 -19.58 -13.98 -13.32
N VAL A 34 -18.55 -13.17 -13.16
CA VAL A 34 -17.29 -13.24 -13.93
C VAL A 34 -16.16 -13.50 -12.95
N ALA A 35 -15.28 -14.45 -13.26
CA ALA A 35 -14.03 -14.59 -12.56
C ALA A 35 -13.01 -13.58 -13.10
N LEU A 36 -12.31 -12.91 -12.19
CA LEU A 36 -11.35 -11.86 -12.53
C LEU A 36 -10.11 -11.98 -11.63
N TYR A 37 -8.97 -11.46 -12.07
CA TYR A 37 -7.76 -11.53 -11.25
C TYR A 37 -6.93 -10.25 -11.25
N CYS A 38 -6.13 -10.11 -10.21
CA CYS A 38 -5.00 -9.20 -10.14
C CYS A 38 -3.78 -9.94 -9.59
N GLY A 39 -2.61 -9.67 -10.15
CA GLY A 39 -1.34 -10.23 -9.73
C GLY A 39 -0.63 -9.35 -8.69
N PHE A 40 -0.01 -10.00 -7.71
CA PHE A 40 0.78 -9.37 -6.65
C PHE A 40 2.14 -10.08 -6.57
N ASP A 41 3.15 -9.49 -7.19
CA ASP A 41 4.51 -10.03 -7.12
C ASP A 41 5.14 -9.78 -5.75
N PRO A 42 5.72 -10.80 -5.11
CA PRO A 42 6.43 -10.67 -3.84
C PRO A 42 7.78 -9.98 -4.04
N THR A 43 7.76 -8.66 -4.16
CA THR A 43 8.97 -7.81 -4.28
C THR A 43 9.51 -7.35 -2.93
N ALA A 44 8.78 -7.64 -1.87
CA ALA A 44 9.10 -7.49 -0.47
C ALA A 44 8.19 -8.43 0.34
N ASP A 45 8.47 -8.55 1.63
CA ASP A 45 7.67 -9.36 2.57
C ASP A 45 6.35 -8.71 2.99
N SER A 46 5.96 -7.60 2.36
CA SER A 46 4.68 -6.90 2.58
C SER A 46 4.19 -6.20 1.34
N LEU A 47 2.87 -6.07 1.23
CA LEU A 47 2.21 -5.12 0.34
C LEU A 47 2.35 -3.70 0.89
N HIS A 48 2.30 -2.71 0.01
CA HIS A 48 2.30 -1.29 0.34
C HIS A 48 1.07 -0.59 -0.25
N LEU A 49 0.86 0.69 0.08
CA LEU A 49 -0.31 1.47 -0.36
C LEU A 49 -0.57 1.43 -1.86
N GLY A 50 0.46 1.28 -2.71
CA GLY A 50 0.28 1.16 -4.15
C GLY A 50 -0.50 -0.09 -4.59
N HIS A 51 -0.48 -1.16 -3.79
CA HIS A 51 -1.24 -2.38 -4.04
C HIS A 51 -2.68 -2.31 -3.53
N LEU A 52 -2.99 -1.34 -2.68
CA LEU A 52 -4.30 -1.26 -2.04
C LEU A 52 -5.42 -0.96 -3.06
N VAL A 53 -5.16 -0.09 -4.06
CA VAL A 53 -6.20 0.25 -5.06
C VAL A 53 -6.62 -0.94 -5.91
N PRO A 54 -5.71 -1.71 -6.55
CA PRO A 54 -6.12 -2.90 -7.29
C PRO A 54 -6.77 -3.95 -6.37
N LEU A 55 -6.32 -4.09 -5.13
CA LEU A 55 -6.92 -5.00 -4.16
C LEU A 55 -8.35 -4.59 -3.79
N LEU A 56 -8.61 -3.31 -3.53
CA LEU A 56 -9.96 -2.78 -3.30
C LEU A 56 -10.82 -2.84 -4.55
N CYS A 57 -10.22 -2.77 -5.74
CA CYS A 57 -10.94 -2.99 -6.98
C CYS A 57 -11.45 -4.43 -7.07
N LEU A 58 -10.63 -5.45 -6.76
CA LEU A 58 -11.08 -6.84 -6.65
C LEU A 58 -12.24 -6.98 -5.67
N LYS A 59 -12.17 -6.33 -4.50
CA LYS A 59 -13.25 -6.34 -3.51
C LYS A 59 -14.55 -5.74 -4.07
N ARG A 60 -14.47 -4.63 -4.81
CA ARG A 60 -15.66 -4.03 -5.43
C ARG A 60 -16.34 -4.97 -6.42
N PHE A 61 -15.56 -5.72 -7.20
CA PHE A 61 -16.09 -6.75 -8.09
C PHE A 61 -16.70 -7.90 -7.29
N GLN A 62 -16.09 -8.33 -6.19
CA GLN A 62 -16.67 -9.36 -5.31
C GLN A 62 -18.01 -8.90 -4.73
N ASP A 63 -18.10 -7.67 -4.23
CA ASP A 63 -19.31 -7.09 -3.67
C ASP A 63 -20.43 -6.92 -4.73
N ALA A 64 -20.07 -6.89 -6.00
CA ALA A 64 -20.99 -6.91 -7.13
C ALA A 64 -21.37 -8.35 -7.60
N GLY A 65 -20.93 -9.38 -6.90
CA GLY A 65 -21.24 -10.78 -7.20
C GLY A 65 -20.24 -11.49 -8.13
N HIS A 66 -19.13 -10.87 -8.47
CA HIS A 66 -18.08 -11.47 -9.29
C HIS A 66 -17.05 -12.22 -8.43
N ARG A 67 -16.27 -13.13 -9.04
CA ARG A 67 -15.34 -14.01 -8.32
C ARG A 67 -13.89 -13.55 -8.47
N PRO A 68 -13.29 -12.92 -7.46
CA PRO A 68 -11.91 -12.47 -7.55
C PRO A 68 -10.91 -13.61 -7.34
N VAL A 69 -9.82 -13.55 -8.09
CA VAL A 69 -8.63 -14.37 -7.91
C VAL A 69 -7.47 -13.45 -7.55
N ALA A 70 -6.91 -13.60 -6.37
CA ALA A 70 -5.67 -12.95 -5.98
C ALA A 70 -4.51 -13.88 -6.39
N LEU A 71 -3.78 -13.48 -7.43
CA LEU A 71 -2.62 -14.23 -7.91
C LEU A 71 -1.36 -13.72 -7.22
N VAL A 72 -0.68 -14.57 -6.47
CA VAL A 72 0.64 -14.27 -5.93
C VAL A 72 1.70 -14.76 -6.90
N GLY A 73 2.63 -13.89 -7.26
CA GLY A 73 3.65 -14.15 -8.25
C GLY A 73 4.86 -14.89 -7.70
N GLY A 74 4.70 -16.14 -7.22
CA GLY A 74 5.82 -16.94 -6.70
C GLY A 74 6.89 -17.24 -7.76
N ALA A 75 6.51 -17.42 -9.03
CA ALA A 75 7.44 -17.56 -10.14
C ALA A 75 7.89 -16.20 -10.69
N THR A 76 6.95 -15.31 -10.96
CA THR A 76 7.24 -13.97 -11.53
C THR A 76 8.04 -13.09 -10.58
N GLY A 77 7.88 -13.26 -9.27
CA GLY A 77 8.68 -12.57 -8.25
C GLY A 77 10.16 -12.95 -8.25
N MET A 78 10.52 -14.12 -8.79
CA MET A 78 11.93 -14.52 -8.99
C MET A 78 12.56 -13.89 -10.24
N ILE A 79 11.74 -13.40 -11.16
CA ILE A 79 12.18 -12.82 -12.46
C ILE A 79 12.22 -11.29 -12.36
N GLY A 80 11.16 -10.69 -11.86
CA GLY A 80 11.03 -9.23 -11.69
C GLY A 80 10.43 -8.54 -12.91
N ASP A 81 9.33 -7.80 -12.67
CA ASP A 81 8.63 -7.00 -13.67
C ASP A 81 9.45 -5.77 -14.05
N PRO A 82 9.83 -5.58 -15.33
CA PRO A 82 10.55 -4.39 -15.79
C PRO A 82 9.67 -3.16 -15.97
N SER A 83 8.35 -3.27 -15.86
CA SER A 83 7.39 -2.21 -16.18
C SER A 83 7.66 -0.92 -15.40
N PHE A 84 8.02 0.14 -16.12
CA PHE A 84 8.32 1.48 -15.60
C PHE A 84 9.37 1.53 -14.46
N LYS A 85 10.33 0.60 -14.48
CA LYS A 85 11.49 0.59 -13.58
C LYS A 85 12.72 1.13 -14.27
N ALA A 86 13.49 1.90 -13.51
CA ALA A 86 14.76 2.45 -14.01
C ALA A 86 15.83 1.38 -14.08
N ASP A 87 15.97 0.57 -13.03
CA ASP A 87 17.05 -0.38 -12.85
C ASP A 87 16.51 -1.82 -12.88
N GLU A 88 17.38 -2.75 -13.23
CA GLU A 88 17.10 -4.17 -13.12
C GLU A 88 16.86 -4.55 -11.66
N ARG A 89 15.86 -5.40 -11.42
CA ARG A 89 15.57 -5.87 -10.07
C ARG A 89 16.66 -6.83 -9.59
N LYS A 90 17.05 -6.67 -8.33
CA LYS A 90 17.87 -7.67 -7.65
C LYS A 90 17.03 -8.96 -7.54
N LEU A 91 17.59 -10.06 -8.07
CA LEU A 91 16.95 -11.35 -7.97
C LEU A 91 17.03 -11.88 -6.53
N ASN A 92 15.89 -12.36 -6.04
CA ASN A 92 15.78 -12.99 -4.73
C ASN A 92 15.90 -14.52 -4.86
N THR A 93 16.28 -15.20 -3.80
CA THR A 93 16.31 -16.68 -3.79
C THR A 93 14.88 -17.24 -3.77
N ALA A 94 14.71 -18.48 -4.21
CA ALA A 94 13.41 -19.15 -4.20
C ALA A 94 12.84 -19.25 -2.76
N GLU A 95 13.70 -19.51 -1.77
CA GLU A 95 13.30 -19.58 -0.36
C GLU A 95 12.73 -18.26 0.13
N THR A 96 13.42 -17.14 -0.15
CA THR A 96 12.97 -15.80 0.20
C THR A 96 11.63 -15.46 -0.46
N VAL A 97 11.48 -15.78 -1.75
CA VAL A 97 10.23 -15.52 -2.47
C VAL A 97 9.08 -16.35 -1.91
N ASN A 98 9.32 -17.63 -1.59
CA ASN A 98 8.28 -18.50 -1.01
C ASN A 98 7.83 -18.00 0.37
N GLU A 99 8.75 -17.53 1.22
CA GLU A 99 8.38 -16.91 2.49
C GLU A 99 7.50 -15.66 2.29
N TRP A 100 7.82 -14.84 1.31
CA TRP A 100 7.05 -13.64 1.00
C TRP A 100 5.68 -13.95 0.39
N VAL A 101 5.58 -15.01 -0.41
CA VAL A 101 4.29 -15.49 -0.94
C VAL A 101 3.29 -15.74 0.18
N ASP A 102 3.71 -16.45 1.23
CA ASP A 102 2.83 -16.75 2.35
C ASP A 102 2.43 -15.48 3.12
N LYS A 103 3.36 -14.54 3.34
CA LYS A 103 3.06 -13.26 3.97
C LYS A 103 2.05 -12.44 3.16
N ILE A 104 2.22 -12.37 1.83
CA ILE A 104 1.30 -11.64 0.95
C ILE A 104 -0.09 -12.28 0.94
N ARG A 105 -0.18 -13.60 0.88
CA ARG A 105 -1.48 -14.31 0.99
C ARG A 105 -2.23 -13.95 2.27
N HIS A 106 -1.53 -13.91 3.41
CA HIS A 106 -2.12 -13.50 4.68
C HIS A 106 -2.56 -12.02 4.68
N GLN A 107 -1.84 -11.14 3.99
CA GLN A 107 -2.21 -9.73 3.89
C GLN A 107 -3.38 -9.47 2.96
N VAL A 108 -3.58 -10.28 1.94
CA VAL A 108 -4.74 -10.18 1.02
C VAL A 108 -6.02 -10.72 1.66
N ALA A 109 -5.89 -11.75 2.51
CA ALA A 109 -7.04 -12.47 3.09
C ALA A 109 -8.07 -11.58 3.81
N PRO A 110 -7.71 -10.53 4.57
CA PRO A 110 -8.69 -9.66 5.23
C PRO A 110 -9.54 -8.81 4.27
N PHE A 111 -9.10 -8.62 3.03
CA PHE A 111 -9.80 -7.75 2.06
C PHE A 111 -10.81 -8.49 1.20
N LEU A 112 -10.67 -9.80 1.03
CA LEU A 112 -11.53 -10.62 0.17
C LEU A 112 -12.19 -11.71 1.00
N ASP A 113 -13.43 -12.06 0.64
CA ASP A 113 -14.14 -13.15 1.29
C ASP A 113 -13.87 -14.46 0.53
N PHE A 114 -13.28 -15.42 1.22
CA PHE A 114 -12.91 -16.73 0.69
C PHE A 114 -13.96 -17.82 0.99
N ASP A 115 -15.03 -17.48 1.71
CA ASP A 115 -16.07 -18.42 2.13
C ASP A 115 -17.48 -17.79 2.06
N CYS A 116 -17.81 -17.14 0.92
CA CYS A 116 -19.10 -16.50 0.70
C CYS A 116 -19.96 -17.19 -0.38
N GLY A 117 -19.65 -18.44 -0.73
CA GLY A 117 -20.40 -19.23 -1.71
C GLY A 117 -19.83 -19.13 -3.14
N GLU A 118 -20.69 -18.91 -4.14
CA GLU A 118 -20.29 -19.00 -5.56
C GLU A 118 -19.24 -17.96 -5.99
N ASN A 119 -19.23 -16.81 -5.35
CA ASN A 119 -18.25 -15.74 -5.62
C ASN A 119 -17.13 -15.65 -4.58
N SER A 120 -16.90 -16.74 -3.82
CA SER A 120 -15.74 -16.85 -2.93
C SER A 120 -14.44 -16.58 -3.68
N ALA A 121 -13.57 -15.77 -3.08
CA ALA A 121 -12.27 -15.45 -3.64
C ALA A 121 -11.38 -16.70 -3.75
N ILE A 122 -10.42 -16.67 -4.67
CA ILE A 122 -9.39 -17.68 -4.82
C ILE A 122 -8.03 -17.03 -4.58
N ALA A 123 -7.17 -17.69 -3.81
CA ALA A 123 -5.75 -17.38 -3.74
C ALA A 123 -4.99 -18.40 -4.61
N ALA A 124 -4.29 -17.90 -5.63
CA ALA A 124 -3.48 -18.72 -6.53
C ALA A 124 -2.01 -18.30 -6.47
N ASN A 125 -1.11 -19.23 -6.79
CA ASN A 125 0.33 -18.97 -6.91
C ASN A 125 0.79 -19.42 -8.29
N ASN A 126 1.40 -18.55 -9.08
CA ASN A 126 1.86 -18.92 -10.41
C ASN A 126 3.05 -19.90 -10.41
N TYR A 127 3.69 -20.11 -9.28
CA TYR A 127 4.68 -21.19 -9.13
C TYR A 127 4.05 -22.58 -9.34
N ASP A 128 2.75 -22.75 -9.10
CA ASP A 128 2.03 -24.01 -9.25
C ASP A 128 2.01 -24.54 -10.70
N TRP A 129 2.19 -23.67 -11.70
CA TRP A 129 2.27 -24.06 -13.10
C TRP A 129 3.64 -23.82 -13.74
N PHE A 130 4.43 -22.91 -13.21
CA PHE A 130 5.79 -22.70 -13.71
C PHE A 130 6.82 -23.60 -13.06
N GLY A 131 6.67 -23.99 -11.82
CA GLY A 131 7.66 -24.72 -11.04
C GLY A 131 8.03 -26.09 -11.64
N SER A 132 7.11 -26.73 -12.33
CA SER A 132 7.34 -28.02 -13.03
C SER A 132 7.53 -27.91 -14.54
N MET A 133 7.37 -26.71 -15.11
CA MET A 133 7.47 -26.48 -16.55
C MET A 133 8.93 -26.46 -17.01
N ASN A 134 9.30 -27.36 -17.91
CA ASN A 134 10.65 -27.30 -18.47
C ASN A 134 10.79 -26.22 -19.56
N VAL A 135 12.02 -25.76 -19.76
CA VAL A 135 12.32 -24.63 -20.65
C VAL A 135 11.92 -24.92 -22.12
N LEU A 136 12.03 -26.14 -22.60
CA LEU A 136 11.68 -26.47 -23.98
C LEU A 136 10.17 -26.39 -24.19
N THR A 137 9.37 -26.87 -23.25
CA THR A 137 7.91 -26.73 -23.25
C THR A 137 7.52 -25.28 -23.25
N PHE A 138 8.11 -24.44 -22.35
CA PHE A 138 7.85 -23.02 -22.29
C PHE A 138 8.14 -22.31 -23.62
N LEU A 139 9.30 -22.52 -24.20
CA LEU A 139 9.68 -21.89 -25.48
C LEU A 139 8.81 -22.36 -26.65
N ARG A 140 8.55 -23.69 -26.75
CA ARG A 140 7.81 -24.29 -27.86
C ARG A 140 6.32 -23.95 -27.80
N ASP A 141 5.70 -24.02 -26.62
CA ASP A 141 4.24 -23.99 -26.53
C ASP A 141 3.72 -22.61 -26.18
N ILE A 142 4.50 -21.80 -25.48
CA ILE A 142 4.17 -20.42 -25.09
C ILE A 142 4.95 -19.41 -25.93
N GLY A 143 6.26 -19.51 -25.95
CA GLY A 143 7.16 -18.56 -26.61
C GLY A 143 6.84 -18.34 -28.10
N LYS A 144 6.44 -19.39 -28.84
CA LYS A 144 6.07 -19.30 -30.26
C LYS A 144 4.93 -18.32 -30.56
N HIS A 145 4.11 -17.98 -29.58
CA HIS A 145 2.97 -17.07 -29.73
C HIS A 145 3.33 -15.60 -29.53
N PHE A 146 4.55 -15.31 -29.08
CA PHE A 146 5.04 -13.95 -28.84
C PHE A 146 5.97 -13.51 -29.98
N SER A 147 5.62 -12.38 -30.59
CA SER A 147 6.50 -11.75 -31.57
C SER A 147 7.50 -10.84 -30.88
N VAL A 148 8.80 -11.07 -31.06
CA VAL A 148 9.89 -10.24 -30.54
C VAL A 148 9.69 -8.77 -30.96
N ASN A 149 9.31 -8.53 -32.24
CA ASN A 149 9.06 -7.17 -32.75
C ASN A 149 7.93 -6.48 -31.99
N GLN A 150 6.87 -7.20 -31.62
CA GLN A 150 5.78 -6.63 -30.81
C GLN A 150 6.22 -6.36 -29.38
N MET A 151 7.02 -7.27 -28.79
CA MET A 151 7.55 -7.13 -27.43
C MET A 151 8.49 -5.92 -27.31
N ILE A 152 9.41 -5.74 -28.25
CA ILE A 152 10.33 -4.59 -28.31
C ILE A 152 9.57 -3.27 -28.44
N ASN A 153 8.43 -3.28 -29.11
CA ASN A 153 7.60 -2.09 -29.33
C ASN A 153 6.74 -1.69 -28.12
N LYS A 154 6.71 -2.48 -27.06
CA LYS A 154 6.00 -2.09 -25.82
C LYS A 154 6.73 -0.95 -25.14
N GLU A 155 5.96 0.00 -24.61
CA GLU A 155 6.51 1.24 -24.02
C GLU A 155 7.53 0.96 -22.91
N ALA A 156 7.22 0.04 -22.00
CA ALA A 156 8.11 -0.35 -20.91
C ALA A 156 9.47 -0.89 -21.40
N VAL A 157 9.46 -1.64 -22.51
CA VAL A 157 10.68 -2.20 -23.12
C VAL A 157 11.44 -1.10 -23.88
N LYS A 158 10.74 -0.27 -24.67
CA LYS A 158 11.36 0.87 -25.39
C LYS A 158 12.11 1.82 -24.46
N GLN A 159 11.52 2.16 -23.33
CA GLN A 159 12.14 3.04 -22.33
C GLN A 159 13.46 2.47 -21.80
N ARG A 160 13.57 1.15 -21.67
CA ARG A 160 14.80 0.48 -21.24
C ARG A 160 15.84 0.40 -22.36
N LEU A 161 15.42 0.08 -23.59
CA LEU A 161 16.30 -0.03 -24.76
C LEU A 161 16.92 1.30 -25.20
N ASN A 162 16.22 2.43 -24.96
CA ASN A 162 16.67 3.77 -25.32
C ASN A 162 17.62 4.39 -24.29
N ARG A 163 18.09 3.64 -23.29
CA ARG A 163 19.08 4.10 -22.31
C ARG A 163 20.48 3.78 -22.77
N ASP A 164 21.38 4.72 -22.59
CA ASP A 164 22.79 4.59 -23.04
C ASP A 164 23.62 3.69 -22.11
N ASP A 165 23.16 3.43 -20.86
CA ASP A 165 23.97 2.80 -19.83
C ASP A 165 23.55 1.37 -19.45
N GLN A 166 22.30 1.02 -19.57
CA GLN A 166 21.78 -0.31 -19.21
C GLN A 166 20.61 -0.71 -20.12
N GLY A 167 20.79 -1.77 -20.89
CA GLY A 167 19.72 -2.41 -21.65
C GLY A 167 18.72 -3.15 -20.76
N ILE A 168 17.99 -4.09 -21.34
CA ILE A 168 17.10 -5.03 -20.63
C ILE A 168 17.71 -6.42 -20.71
N SER A 169 17.79 -7.16 -19.61
CA SER A 169 18.23 -8.55 -19.63
C SER A 169 17.17 -9.45 -20.28
N PHE A 170 17.60 -10.60 -20.81
CA PHE A 170 16.65 -11.58 -21.34
C PHE A 170 15.67 -12.05 -20.25
N THR A 171 16.11 -12.14 -19.01
CA THR A 171 15.27 -12.49 -17.85
C THR A 171 14.11 -11.50 -17.69
N GLU A 172 14.39 -10.20 -17.57
CA GLU A 172 13.35 -9.16 -17.49
C GLU A 172 12.48 -9.10 -18.76
N PHE A 173 13.11 -9.24 -19.95
CA PHE A 173 12.38 -9.25 -21.22
C PHE A 173 11.38 -10.41 -21.31
N SER A 174 11.72 -11.57 -20.74
CA SER A 174 10.83 -12.73 -20.73
C SER A 174 9.67 -12.64 -19.76
N TYR A 175 9.68 -11.69 -18.82
CA TYR A 175 8.59 -11.48 -17.83
C TYR A 175 7.22 -11.37 -18.49
N ASN A 176 7.13 -10.68 -19.60
CA ASN A 176 5.89 -10.51 -20.34
C ASN A 176 5.25 -11.84 -20.80
N LEU A 177 6.06 -12.84 -21.11
CA LEU A 177 5.59 -14.17 -21.49
C LEU A 177 4.98 -14.88 -20.28
N LEU A 178 5.62 -14.75 -19.12
CA LEU A 178 5.16 -15.39 -17.87
C LEU A 178 3.79 -14.82 -17.46
N GLN A 179 3.67 -13.50 -17.35
CA GLN A 179 2.39 -12.88 -16.99
C GLN A 179 1.31 -13.13 -18.06
N GLY A 180 1.68 -13.17 -19.35
CA GLY A 180 0.75 -13.55 -20.41
C GLY A 180 0.21 -14.97 -20.23
N TYR A 181 1.06 -15.91 -19.86
CA TYR A 181 0.64 -17.28 -19.60
C TYR A 181 -0.16 -17.44 -18.32
N ASP A 182 0.09 -16.63 -17.30
CA ASP A 182 -0.76 -16.57 -16.09
C ASP A 182 -2.23 -16.35 -16.46
N PHE A 183 -2.52 -15.41 -17.36
CA PHE A 183 -3.89 -15.17 -17.78
C PHE A 183 -4.51 -16.38 -18.48
N ALA A 184 -3.79 -16.97 -19.43
CA ALA A 184 -4.28 -18.16 -20.13
C ALA A 184 -4.51 -19.34 -19.17
N CYS A 185 -3.59 -19.58 -18.25
CA CYS A 185 -3.70 -20.62 -17.23
C CYS A 185 -4.87 -20.40 -16.27
N LEU A 186 -5.06 -19.17 -15.81
CA LEU A 186 -6.19 -18.82 -14.95
C LEU A 186 -7.54 -18.88 -15.69
N ASN A 187 -7.57 -18.54 -16.97
CA ASN A 187 -8.75 -18.73 -17.81
C ASN A 187 -9.12 -20.20 -17.92
N GLU A 188 -8.16 -21.07 -18.18
CA GLU A 188 -8.38 -22.53 -18.28
C GLU A 188 -8.83 -23.14 -16.95
N ARG A 189 -8.14 -22.78 -15.84
CA ARG A 189 -8.36 -23.42 -14.54
C ARG A 189 -9.61 -22.89 -13.79
N TYR A 190 -9.86 -21.58 -13.89
CA TYR A 190 -10.88 -20.90 -13.06
C TYR A 190 -11.90 -20.09 -13.88
N GLY A 191 -11.84 -20.16 -15.21
CA GLY A 191 -12.72 -19.38 -16.08
C GLY A 191 -12.52 -17.86 -15.98
N VAL A 192 -11.31 -17.43 -15.59
CA VAL A 192 -10.99 -16.00 -15.47
C VAL A 192 -11.13 -15.33 -16.83
N ALA A 193 -11.97 -14.29 -16.88
CA ALA A 193 -12.24 -13.53 -18.11
C ALA A 193 -11.80 -12.07 -18.05
N LEU A 194 -11.34 -11.57 -16.89
CA LEU A 194 -10.89 -10.19 -16.74
C LEU A 194 -9.61 -10.12 -15.91
N GLN A 195 -8.60 -9.40 -16.41
CA GLN A 195 -7.42 -9.01 -15.62
C GLN A 195 -7.51 -7.56 -15.21
N ILE A 196 -7.24 -7.28 -13.93
CA ILE A 196 -7.08 -5.94 -13.38
C ILE A 196 -5.60 -5.72 -13.04
N GLY A 197 -5.11 -4.50 -13.29
CA GLY A 197 -3.76 -4.08 -12.89
C GLY A 197 -3.62 -2.57 -12.86
N GLY A 198 -2.46 -2.06 -12.47
CA GLY A 198 -2.12 -0.65 -12.65
C GLY A 198 -1.95 -0.31 -14.14
N SER A 199 -2.00 0.97 -14.50
CA SER A 199 -1.83 1.41 -15.91
C SER A 199 -0.44 1.06 -16.46
N ASP A 200 0.55 0.84 -15.61
CA ASP A 200 1.87 0.31 -15.96
C ASP A 200 1.83 -1.14 -16.48
N GLN A 201 0.77 -1.88 -16.16
CA GLN A 201 0.57 -3.28 -16.54
C GLN A 201 -0.13 -3.48 -17.90
N TRP A 202 -0.57 -2.41 -18.56
CA TRP A 202 -1.33 -2.49 -19.81
C TRP A 202 -0.70 -3.37 -20.87
N GLY A 203 0.61 -3.22 -21.08
CA GLY A 203 1.37 -4.02 -22.03
C GLY A 203 1.40 -5.52 -21.72
N ASN A 204 1.49 -5.89 -20.44
CA ASN A 204 1.46 -7.27 -19.97
C ASN A 204 0.03 -7.85 -20.10
N ILE A 205 -0.98 -7.08 -19.69
CA ILE A 205 -2.40 -7.47 -19.77
C ILE A 205 -2.80 -7.78 -21.23
N THR A 206 -2.49 -6.88 -22.16
CA THR A 206 -2.82 -7.09 -23.59
C THR A 206 -2.13 -8.29 -24.19
N SER A 207 -0.90 -8.62 -23.74
CA SER A 207 -0.23 -9.86 -24.15
C SER A 207 -0.95 -11.10 -23.63
N GLY A 208 -1.43 -11.08 -22.40
CA GLY A 208 -2.19 -12.18 -21.83
C GLY A 208 -3.52 -12.39 -22.55
N ILE A 209 -4.20 -11.31 -22.94
CA ILE A 209 -5.43 -11.38 -23.75
C ILE A 209 -5.18 -12.04 -25.11
N ASP A 210 -4.12 -11.60 -25.81
CA ASP A 210 -3.77 -12.17 -27.12
C ASP A 210 -3.38 -13.65 -27.01
N LEU A 211 -2.60 -14.01 -25.99
CA LEU A 211 -2.21 -15.40 -25.74
C LEU A 211 -3.43 -16.28 -25.41
N THR A 212 -4.32 -15.83 -24.51
CA THR A 212 -5.53 -16.59 -24.14
C THR A 212 -6.42 -16.83 -25.36
N ARG A 213 -6.59 -15.80 -26.19
CA ARG A 213 -7.33 -15.96 -27.47
C ARG A 213 -6.67 -16.98 -28.40
N ARG A 214 -5.34 -17.00 -28.51
CA ARG A 214 -4.61 -17.94 -29.37
C ARG A 214 -4.68 -19.38 -28.86
N LEU A 215 -4.59 -19.57 -27.54
CA LEU A 215 -4.57 -20.91 -26.92
C LEU A 215 -5.98 -21.50 -26.75
N HIS A 216 -6.94 -20.67 -26.29
CA HIS A 216 -8.25 -21.16 -25.86
C HIS A 216 -9.42 -20.65 -26.72
N GLN A 217 -9.17 -19.70 -27.63
CA GLN A 217 -10.21 -19.05 -28.46
C GLN A 217 -11.30 -18.33 -27.64
N ASN A 218 -10.98 -18.01 -26.37
CA ASN A 218 -11.87 -17.29 -25.47
C ASN A 218 -11.66 -15.80 -25.59
N GLN A 219 -12.77 -15.03 -25.53
CA GLN A 219 -12.73 -13.60 -25.35
C GLN A 219 -12.51 -13.29 -23.87
N VAL A 220 -11.45 -12.53 -23.57
CA VAL A 220 -11.13 -12.05 -22.24
C VAL A 220 -10.78 -10.55 -22.28
N PHE A 221 -10.82 -9.91 -21.15
CA PHE A 221 -10.75 -8.47 -21.03
C PHE A 221 -9.63 -8.01 -20.09
N GLY A 222 -9.22 -6.75 -20.26
CA GLY A 222 -8.31 -6.06 -19.38
C GLY A 222 -8.87 -4.71 -18.94
N LEU A 223 -8.69 -4.39 -17.67
CA LEU A 223 -8.98 -3.11 -17.07
C LEU A 223 -7.77 -2.63 -16.26
N THR A 224 -7.36 -1.38 -16.46
CA THR A 224 -6.32 -0.81 -15.63
C THR A 224 -6.85 0.32 -14.75
N VAL A 225 -6.35 0.34 -13.51
CA VAL A 225 -6.53 1.45 -12.59
C VAL A 225 -5.39 2.46 -12.74
N PRO A 226 -5.62 3.76 -12.52
CA PRO A 226 -4.56 4.75 -12.64
C PRO A 226 -3.46 4.54 -11.61
N LEU A 227 -2.22 4.85 -11.99
CA LEU A 227 -1.14 5.02 -11.04
C LEU A 227 -1.41 6.26 -10.21
N ILE A 228 -1.43 6.11 -8.89
CA ILE A 228 -1.79 7.22 -8.01
C ILE A 228 -0.58 8.12 -7.80
N THR A 229 -0.79 9.41 -8.07
CA THR A 229 0.12 10.49 -7.71
C THR A 229 -0.59 11.46 -6.77
N LYS A 230 0.17 12.23 -6.00
CA LYS A 230 -0.38 13.36 -5.27
C LYS A 230 -0.69 14.51 -6.23
N ALA A 231 -1.49 15.50 -5.78
CA ALA A 231 -1.83 16.67 -6.58
C ALA A 231 -0.62 17.50 -7.01
N ASP A 232 0.48 17.43 -6.26
CA ASP A 232 1.77 18.04 -6.59
C ASP A 232 2.60 17.25 -7.62
N GLY A 233 2.07 16.13 -8.14
CA GLY A 233 2.74 15.24 -9.09
C GLY A 233 3.72 14.24 -8.47
N THR A 234 3.94 14.28 -7.17
CA THR A 234 4.84 13.34 -6.50
C THR A 234 4.22 11.94 -6.35
N LYS A 235 5.07 10.93 -6.21
CA LYS A 235 4.62 9.54 -6.05
C LYS A 235 3.84 9.35 -4.75
N PHE A 236 2.67 8.77 -4.86
CA PHE A 236 1.85 8.38 -3.72
C PHE A 236 2.43 7.17 -2.97
N GLY A 237 2.15 7.08 -1.66
CA GLY A 237 2.53 5.92 -0.83
C GLY A 237 4.01 5.86 -0.46
N LYS A 238 4.77 6.94 -0.70
CA LYS A 238 6.13 7.11 -0.22
C LYS A 238 6.23 8.31 0.71
N THR A 239 7.00 8.15 1.77
CA THR A 239 7.42 9.21 2.70
C THR A 239 8.95 9.32 2.68
N GLU A 240 9.53 10.26 3.41
CA GLU A 240 10.98 10.33 3.61
C GLU A 240 11.56 9.02 4.17
N GLY A 241 10.76 8.28 4.95
CA GLY A 241 11.13 6.96 5.49
C GLY A 241 10.90 5.78 4.53
N GLY A 242 10.51 6.01 3.27
CA GLY A 242 10.27 4.96 2.28
C GLY A 242 8.79 4.66 2.01
N ALA A 243 8.47 3.42 1.65
CA ALA A 243 7.11 3.00 1.35
C ALA A 243 6.26 2.90 2.62
N VAL A 244 4.98 3.25 2.51
CA VAL A 244 3.97 2.99 3.55
C VAL A 244 3.42 1.58 3.34
N TRP A 245 3.71 0.71 4.29
CA TRP A 245 3.40 -0.72 4.23
C TRP A 245 2.02 -1.02 4.82
N LEU A 246 1.40 -2.12 4.37
CA LEU A 246 0.15 -2.61 4.95
C LEU A 246 0.40 -3.48 6.20
N ASP A 247 1.62 -4.03 6.36
CA ASP A 247 2.01 -4.76 7.56
C ASP A 247 2.26 -3.79 8.73
N ALA A 248 1.54 -3.97 9.83
CA ALA A 248 1.66 -3.17 11.05
C ALA A 248 3.08 -3.22 11.68
N LYS A 249 3.85 -4.30 11.43
CA LYS A 249 5.24 -4.43 11.90
C LYS A 249 6.22 -3.58 11.09
N LYS A 250 5.84 -3.11 9.90
CA LYS A 250 6.67 -2.26 9.02
C LYS A 250 6.24 -0.80 9.04
N THR A 251 4.94 -0.55 9.09
CA THR A 251 4.35 0.77 9.29
C THR A 251 3.30 0.62 10.37
N SER A 252 3.53 1.24 11.54
CA SER A 252 2.59 1.13 12.66
C SER A 252 1.20 1.68 12.28
N PRO A 253 0.11 1.19 12.88
CA PRO A 253 -1.23 1.75 12.68
C PRO A 253 -1.27 3.26 12.94
N TYR A 254 -0.52 3.75 13.94
CA TYR A 254 -0.38 5.17 14.20
C TYR A 254 0.27 5.93 13.02
N LYS A 255 1.41 5.46 12.51
CA LYS A 255 2.09 6.09 11.37
C LYS A 255 1.25 6.03 10.10
N PHE A 256 0.57 4.91 9.88
CA PHE A 256 -0.37 4.71 8.79
C PHE A 256 -1.54 5.71 8.86
N TYR A 257 -2.14 5.88 10.03
CA TYR A 257 -3.20 6.86 10.27
C TYR A 257 -2.72 8.30 10.04
N GLN A 258 -1.52 8.65 10.53
CA GLN A 258 -0.91 9.96 10.33
C GLN A 258 -0.63 10.27 8.85
N PHE A 259 -0.27 9.27 8.06
CA PHE A 259 -0.11 9.45 6.62
C PHE A 259 -1.39 10.01 5.96
N TRP A 260 -2.55 9.48 6.34
CA TRP A 260 -3.84 9.91 5.81
C TRP A 260 -4.32 11.24 6.38
N ILE A 261 -4.12 11.49 7.67
CA ILE A 261 -4.43 12.78 8.31
C ILE A 261 -3.67 13.94 7.64
N ASN A 262 -2.44 13.68 7.22
CA ASN A 262 -1.58 14.68 6.57
C ASN A 262 -1.77 14.76 5.04
N THR A 263 -2.82 14.15 4.50
CA THR A 263 -3.17 14.28 3.08
C THR A 263 -3.51 15.74 2.76
N ALA A 264 -3.01 16.24 1.62
CA ALA A 264 -3.33 17.58 1.16
C ALA A 264 -4.83 17.72 0.84
N ASP A 265 -5.42 18.89 1.09
CA ASP A 265 -6.85 19.17 0.84
C ASP A 265 -7.24 18.83 -0.61
N ALA A 266 -6.36 19.12 -1.56
CA ALA A 266 -6.56 18.84 -2.98
C ALA A 266 -6.68 17.34 -3.32
N ASP A 267 -6.18 16.47 -2.46
CA ASP A 267 -6.18 15.01 -2.65
C ASP A 267 -7.25 14.29 -1.85
N ALA A 268 -7.72 14.88 -0.75
CA ALA A 268 -8.51 14.18 0.26
C ALA A 268 -9.79 13.55 -0.32
N TYR A 269 -10.61 14.29 -1.08
CA TYR A 269 -11.85 13.77 -1.66
C TYR A 269 -11.61 12.75 -2.77
N ARG A 270 -10.54 12.94 -3.56
CA ARG A 270 -10.12 11.98 -4.57
C ARG A 270 -9.70 10.67 -3.93
N PHE A 271 -8.95 10.72 -2.84
CA PHE A 271 -8.52 9.52 -2.12
C PHE A 271 -9.68 8.83 -1.38
N LEU A 272 -10.68 9.57 -0.91
CA LEU A 272 -11.92 8.96 -0.43
C LEU A 272 -12.59 8.10 -1.51
N LYS A 273 -12.62 8.56 -2.77
CA LYS A 273 -13.16 7.78 -3.90
C LYS A 273 -12.35 6.50 -4.18
N PHE A 274 -11.02 6.57 -4.05
CA PHE A 274 -10.13 5.46 -4.37
C PHE A 274 -10.06 4.41 -3.26
N PHE A 275 -9.92 4.84 -2.01
CA PHE A 275 -9.53 4.00 -0.88
C PHE A 275 -10.66 3.66 0.08
N THR A 276 -11.88 4.16 -0.15
CA THR A 276 -13.03 3.85 0.71
C THR A 276 -14.19 3.27 -0.09
N PHE A 277 -15.14 2.64 0.62
CA PHE A 277 -16.40 2.15 0.05
C PHE A 277 -17.56 3.14 0.23
N MET A 278 -17.28 4.38 0.65
CA MET A 278 -18.29 5.44 0.67
C MET A 278 -18.89 5.64 -0.71
N SER A 279 -20.17 5.97 -0.79
CA SER A 279 -20.79 6.31 -2.06
C SER A 279 -20.28 7.66 -2.59
N ILE A 280 -20.43 7.90 -3.88
CA ILE A 280 -20.07 9.20 -4.48
C ILE A 280 -20.90 10.32 -3.90
N GLU A 281 -22.18 10.05 -3.60
CA GLU A 281 -23.12 10.99 -2.98
C GLU A 281 -22.66 11.38 -1.57
N GLU A 282 -22.25 10.41 -0.74
CA GLU A 282 -21.70 10.66 0.59
C GLU A 282 -20.43 11.52 0.55
N ILE A 283 -19.53 11.22 -0.41
CA ILE A 283 -18.28 11.99 -0.57
C ILE A 283 -18.58 13.42 -1.03
N ASN A 284 -19.50 13.59 -2.00
CA ASN A 284 -19.90 14.90 -2.49
C ASN A 284 -20.61 15.72 -1.40
N ALA A 285 -21.46 15.10 -0.59
CA ALA A 285 -22.11 15.76 0.54
C ALA A 285 -21.06 16.23 1.58
N LEU A 286 -20.10 15.39 1.93
CA LEU A 286 -19.00 15.75 2.82
C LEU A 286 -18.20 16.94 2.27
N GLU A 287 -17.90 16.95 0.98
CA GLU A 287 -17.16 18.04 0.33
C GLU A 287 -17.95 19.35 0.39
N GLN A 288 -19.27 19.32 0.12
CA GLN A 288 -20.12 20.49 0.20
C GLN A 288 -20.22 21.03 1.64
N GLU A 289 -20.39 20.17 2.64
CA GLU A 289 -20.43 20.54 4.04
C GLU A 289 -19.10 21.17 4.50
N ASP A 290 -17.97 20.58 4.12
CA ASP A 290 -16.65 21.10 4.47
C ASP A 290 -16.42 22.47 3.84
N LYS A 291 -16.79 22.69 2.58
CA LYS A 291 -16.72 23.99 1.90
C LYS A 291 -17.63 25.04 2.56
N ALA A 292 -18.82 24.65 2.98
CA ALA A 292 -19.78 25.55 3.63
C ALA A 292 -19.39 25.91 5.07
N SER A 293 -18.64 25.06 5.75
CA SER A 293 -18.30 25.23 7.18
C SER A 293 -17.34 26.39 7.45
N GLY A 294 -16.51 26.77 6.48
CA GLY A 294 -15.42 27.73 6.65
C GLY A 294 -14.31 27.28 7.63
N LYS A 295 -14.33 25.99 8.04
CA LYS A 295 -13.35 25.37 8.92
C LYS A 295 -12.41 24.46 8.15
N ALA A 296 -11.39 23.93 8.83
CA ALA A 296 -10.54 22.87 8.24
C ALA A 296 -11.40 21.68 7.80
N PRO A 297 -11.14 21.09 6.61
CA PRO A 297 -11.92 19.98 6.11
C PRO A 297 -11.86 18.77 7.04
N ARG A 298 -12.99 18.03 7.13
CA ARG A 298 -13.06 16.77 7.87
C ARG A 298 -12.62 15.57 7.02
N ALA A 299 -12.48 15.79 5.71
CA ALA A 299 -12.20 14.74 4.75
C ALA A 299 -10.97 13.88 5.12
N GLN A 300 -9.88 14.51 5.61
CA GLN A 300 -8.68 13.79 6.04
C GLN A 300 -8.95 12.86 7.25
N TYR A 301 -9.75 13.30 8.20
CA TYR A 301 -10.13 12.48 9.36
C TYR A 301 -10.99 11.28 8.92
N VAL A 302 -11.98 11.53 8.08
CA VAL A 302 -12.83 10.46 7.51
C VAL A 302 -12.00 9.47 6.71
N LEU A 303 -11.08 9.97 5.87
CA LEU A 303 -10.17 9.15 5.07
C LEU A 303 -9.27 8.29 5.98
N ALA A 304 -8.62 8.91 6.95
CA ALA A 304 -7.73 8.21 7.89
C ALA A 304 -8.48 7.14 8.70
N GLU A 305 -9.67 7.47 9.20
CA GLU A 305 -10.51 6.54 9.94
C GLU A 305 -10.91 5.34 9.08
N LYS A 306 -11.49 5.58 7.90
CA LYS A 306 -11.99 4.52 7.01
C LYS A 306 -10.88 3.60 6.53
N VAL A 307 -9.75 4.15 6.09
CA VAL A 307 -8.66 3.35 5.52
C VAL A 307 -7.86 2.64 6.62
N THR A 308 -7.63 3.27 7.77
CA THR A 308 -6.95 2.60 8.89
C THR A 308 -7.80 1.45 9.45
N ARG A 309 -9.11 1.64 9.59
CA ARG A 309 -10.04 0.57 9.97
C ARG A 309 -10.01 -0.59 8.99
N LEU A 310 -9.98 -0.28 7.70
CA LEU A 310 -9.96 -1.29 6.64
C LEU A 310 -8.70 -2.15 6.66
N VAL A 311 -7.53 -1.54 6.92
CA VAL A 311 -6.23 -2.23 6.86
C VAL A 311 -5.82 -2.83 8.20
N HIS A 312 -6.05 -2.12 9.30
CA HIS A 312 -5.57 -2.47 10.64
C HIS A 312 -6.67 -2.84 11.63
N GLY A 313 -7.93 -2.87 11.19
CA GLY A 313 -9.08 -3.20 12.02
C GLY A 313 -9.44 -2.13 13.05
N GLU A 314 -10.43 -2.43 13.89
CA GLU A 314 -10.91 -1.51 14.94
C GLU A 314 -9.84 -1.25 16.01
N GLU A 315 -9.06 -2.27 16.38
CA GLU A 315 -8.01 -2.15 17.39
C GLU A 315 -6.88 -1.22 16.92
N GLY A 316 -6.41 -1.39 15.67
CA GLY A 316 -5.40 -0.53 15.08
C GLY A 316 -5.86 0.91 14.95
N LEU A 317 -7.10 1.13 14.54
CA LEU A 317 -7.70 2.46 14.48
C LEU A 317 -7.83 3.09 15.87
N ALA A 318 -8.34 2.36 16.86
CA ALA A 318 -8.50 2.85 18.22
C ALA A 318 -7.15 3.26 18.85
N ALA A 319 -6.10 2.45 18.64
CA ALA A 319 -4.74 2.77 19.09
C ALA A 319 -4.23 4.05 18.40
N ALA A 320 -4.34 4.16 17.08
CA ALA A 320 -3.89 5.34 16.33
C ALA A 320 -4.61 6.63 16.79
N GLN A 321 -5.92 6.56 16.99
CA GLN A 321 -6.72 7.69 17.48
C GLN A 321 -6.37 8.07 18.93
N ARG A 322 -6.17 7.08 19.82
CA ARG A 322 -5.75 7.29 21.21
C ARG A 322 -4.41 7.99 21.28
N ILE A 323 -3.40 7.49 20.55
CA ILE A 323 -2.07 8.09 20.45
C ILE A 323 -2.18 9.54 19.96
N THR A 324 -2.90 9.75 18.84
CA THR A 324 -3.07 11.09 18.24
C THR A 324 -3.68 12.06 19.22
N LYS A 325 -4.76 11.66 19.91
CA LYS A 325 -5.44 12.49 20.92
C LYS A 325 -4.52 12.81 22.10
N SER A 326 -3.82 11.82 22.64
CA SER A 326 -2.92 11.98 23.78
C SER A 326 -1.74 12.90 23.48
N LEU A 327 -1.12 12.77 22.31
CA LEU A 327 -0.05 13.68 21.89
C LEU A 327 -0.56 15.10 21.69
N PHE A 328 -1.77 15.28 21.16
CA PHE A 328 -2.35 16.61 20.98
C PHE A 328 -2.71 17.29 22.31
N SER A 329 -3.35 16.57 23.23
CA SER A 329 -3.77 17.10 24.55
C SER A 329 -2.63 17.20 25.55
N GLY A 330 -1.58 16.39 25.40
CA GLY A 330 -0.50 16.20 26.38
C GLY A 330 -0.88 15.27 27.54
N ALA A 331 -2.09 14.70 27.54
CA ALA A 331 -2.55 13.76 28.56
C ALA A 331 -2.22 12.31 28.13
N LEU A 332 -1.21 11.71 28.76
CA LEU A 332 -0.71 10.38 28.41
C LEU A 332 -1.37 9.26 29.22
N SER A 333 -2.27 9.57 30.15
CA SER A 333 -2.91 8.59 31.05
C SER A 333 -3.67 7.48 30.34
N ASP A 334 -4.17 7.76 29.13
CA ASP A 334 -4.96 6.80 28.35
C ASP A 334 -4.10 5.90 27.46
N MET A 335 -2.79 6.19 27.35
CA MET A 335 -1.87 5.42 26.50
C MET A 335 -1.42 4.12 27.18
N THR A 336 -1.31 3.09 26.38
CA THR A 336 -0.80 1.77 26.78
C THR A 336 0.68 1.60 26.42
N GLU A 337 1.35 0.59 26.97
CA GLU A 337 2.72 0.25 26.57
C GLU A 337 2.83 -0.02 25.06
N ALA A 338 1.86 -0.73 24.47
CA ALA A 338 1.81 -0.99 23.03
C ALA A 338 1.70 0.29 22.18
N ASP A 339 1.09 1.36 22.70
CA ASP A 339 1.05 2.66 22.01
C ASP A 339 2.45 3.31 21.97
N PHE A 340 3.21 3.20 23.05
CA PHE A 340 4.60 3.65 23.08
C PHE A 340 5.51 2.80 22.19
N GLU A 341 5.25 1.50 22.07
CA GLU A 341 5.96 0.65 21.11
C GLU A 341 5.72 1.08 19.65
N GLN A 342 4.50 1.48 19.28
CA GLN A 342 4.24 2.08 17.96
C GLN A 342 5.00 3.39 17.76
N LEU A 343 5.06 4.26 18.78
CA LEU A 343 5.84 5.49 18.71
C LEU A 343 7.34 5.20 18.57
N ALA A 344 7.85 4.20 19.25
CA ALA A 344 9.23 3.77 19.17
C ALA A 344 9.56 3.12 17.81
N GLN A 345 8.60 2.45 17.17
CA GLN A 345 8.79 1.79 15.89
C GLN A 345 9.06 2.81 14.77
N ASP A 346 8.20 3.81 14.61
CA ASP A 346 8.22 4.74 13.47
C ASP A 346 7.48 6.06 13.69
N GLY A 347 6.97 6.27 14.90
CA GLY A 347 6.11 7.43 15.20
C GLY A 347 6.86 8.73 15.39
N MET A 348 8.08 8.66 15.93
CA MET A 348 8.91 9.83 16.24
C MET A 348 10.39 9.45 16.41
N PRO A 349 11.32 10.44 16.46
CA PRO A 349 12.72 10.18 16.81
C PRO A 349 12.85 9.50 18.16
N ILE A 350 13.73 8.49 18.23
CA ILE A 350 14.02 7.74 19.45
C ILE A 350 15.46 7.92 19.88
N ILE A 351 15.68 7.92 21.19
CA ILE A 351 17.00 7.86 21.81
C ILE A 351 17.04 6.76 22.87
N SER A 352 18.16 6.06 22.95
CA SER A 352 18.39 5.08 24.03
C SER A 352 19.26 5.73 25.09
N LEU A 353 18.78 5.77 26.32
CA LEU A 353 19.51 6.33 27.46
C LEU A 353 19.73 5.29 28.55
N GLU A 354 20.84 5.49 29.31
CA GLU A 354 21.12 4.78 30.55
C GLU A 354 20.72 5.66 31.75
N ARG A 355 20.64 5.05 32.92
CA ARG A 355 20.32 5.78 34.17
C ARG A 355 21.29 6.92 34.44
N GLY A 356 20.77 8.03 34.93
CA GLY A 356 21.58 9.16 35.41
C GLY A 356 21.96 10.20 34.37
N GLN A 357 21.40 10.12 33.16
CA GLN A 357 21.59 11.16 32.14
C GLN A 357 20.67 12.35 32.41
N ASP A 358 21.14 13.55 32.00
CA ASP A 358 20.39 14.79 32.20
C ASP A 358 19.53 15.17 31.00
N LEU A 359 18.51 15.99 31.26
CA LEU A 359 17.56 16.46 30.27
C LEU A 359 18.19 17.24 29.12
N GLN A 360 19.20 18.09 29.39
CA GLN A 360 19.82 18.90 28.33
C GLN A 360 20.51 17.99 27.29
N GLN A 361 21.20 16.95 27.74
CA GLN A 361 21.84 15.98 26.84
C GLN A 361 20.79 15.19 26.06
N ALA A 362 19.75 14.71 26.72
CA ALA A 362 18.67 13.99 26.07
C ALA A 362 17.97 14.82 24.99
N MET A 363 17.81 16.14 25.21
CA MET A 363 17.26 17.04 24.20
C MET A 363 18.17 17.21 22.98
N VAL A 364 19.50 17.18 23.17
CA VAL A 364 20.44 17.24 22.06
C VAL A 364 20.46 15.93 21.28
N ASP A 365 20.52 14.81 21.96
CA ASP A 365 20.55 13.49 21.34
C ASP A 365 19.21 13.17 20.62
N GLY A 366 18.10 13.68 21.14
CA GLY A 366 16.75 13.56 20.55
C GLY A 366 16.41 14.64 19.51
N GLU A 367 17.40 15.41 19.05
CA GLU A 367 17.22 16.48 18.04
C GLU A 367 16.22 17.56 18.42
N LEU A 368 15.85 17.67 19.69
CA LEU A 368 14.97 18.72 20.21
C LEU A 368 15.73 20.04 20.45
N ALA A 369 17.03 20.00 20.53
CA ALA A 369 17.88 21.19 20.62
C ALA A 369 19.22 20.97 19.93
N PRO A 370 19.81 21.97 19.26
CA PRO A 370 21.11 21.83 18.57
C PRO A 370 22.32 21.81 19.53
N SER A 371 22.12 22.18 20.80
CA SER A 371 23.17 22.20 21.82
C SER A 371 22.57 22.27 23.24
N ARG A 372 23.36 21.88 24.24
CA ARG A 372 22.97 21.97 25.67
C ARG A 372 22.59 23.41 26.09
N GLY A 373 23.31 24.41 25.58
CA GLY A 373 23.01 25.81 25.85
C GLY A 373 21.65 26.25 25.27
N GLN A 374 21.26 25.75 24.12
CA GLN A 374 19.93 25.97 23.56
C GLN A 374 18.86 25.14 24.31
N ALA A 375 19.16 23.91 24.70
CA ALA A 375 18.28 23.10 25.53
C ALA A 375 17.95 23.83 26.85
N ARG A 376 18.95 24.40 27.53
CA ARG A 376 18.77 25.21 28.74
C ARG A 376 17.82 26.38 28.51
N LYS A 377 18.02 27.17 27.46
CA LYS A 377 17.13 28.31 27.13
C LYS A 377 15.68 27.86 26.88
N LEU A 378 15.49 26.71 26.21
CA LEU A 378 14.16 26.15 25.95
C LEU A 378 13.47 25.70 27.24
N ILE A 379 14.22 25.10 28.18
CA ILE A 379 13.69 24.69 29.47
C ILE A 379 13.31 25.95 30.30
N ASP A 380 14.22 26.92 30.40
CA ASP A 380 13.99 28.19 31.11
C ASP A 380 12.78 28.95 30.56
N SER A 381 12.51 28.85 29.24
CA SER A 381 11.33 29.46 28.61
C SER A 381 10.05 28.61 28.75
N LYS A 382 10.05 27.54 29.52
CA LYS A 382 8.93 26.59 29.73
C LYS A 382 8.42 25.93 28.45
N ALA A 383 9.30 25.78 27.46
CA ALA A 383 8.95 25.19 26.17
C ALA A 383 9.13 23.66 26.11
N VAL A 384 9.60 23.04 27.23
CA VAL A 384 9.92 21.62 27.29
C VAL A 384 9.02 20.91 28.30
N SER A 385 8.51 19.75 27.93
CA SER A 385 7.76 18.88 28.85
C SER A 385 8.31 17.44 28.82
N ILE A 386 8.21 16.79 29.97
CA ILE A 386 8.47 15.37 30.19
C ILE A 386 7.14 14.70 30.50
N ASN A 387 6.77 13.67 29.74
CA ASN A 387 5.50 12.94 29.90
C ASN A 387 4.25 13.85 29.99
N GLY A 388 4.26 14.97 29.26
CA GLY A 388 3.18 15.95 29.25
C GLY A 388 3.30 17.08 30.29
N GLU A 389 4.14 16.94 31.32
CA GLU A 389 4.36 17.94 32.38
C GLU A 389 5.51 18.87 32.01
N ILE A 390 5.30 20.20 32.18
CA ILE A 390 6.33 21.18 31.86
C ILE A 390 7.49 21.06 32.86
N GLN A 391 8.70 20.91 32.33
CA GLN A 391 9.91 20.89 33.15
C GLN A 391 10.46 22.31 33.35
N LEU A 392 10.74 22.68 34.60
CA LEU A 392 11.20 24.00 35.00
C LEU A 392 12.69 24.07 35.34
N SER A 393 13.32 22.94 35.60
CA SER A 393 14.74 22.87 35.98
C SER A 393 15.60 22.52 34.81
N ALA A 394 16.51 23.38 34.42
CA ALA A 394 17.50 23.08 33.37
C ALA A 394 18.54 22.03 33.81
N GLU A 395 18.76 21.86 35.11
CA GLU A 395 19.66 20.86 35.71
C GLU A 395 18.94 19.55 36.06
N TYR A 396 17.79 19.28 35.41
CA TYR A 396 16.99 18.09 35.70
C TYR A 396 17.70 16.82 35.25
N ALA A 397 17.83 15.87 36.15
CA ALA A 397 18.21 14.49 35.85
C ALA A 397 16.99 13.58 35.96
N PHE A 398 16.85 12.65 35.03
CA PHE A 398 15.70 11.75 35.00
C PHE A 398 15.67 10.84 36.23
N ILE A 399 14.46 10.65 36.76
CA ILE A 399 14.13 9.77 37.88
C ILE A 399 13.29 8.58 37.42
N ASP A 400 13.14 7.58 38.28
CA ASP A 400 12.38 6.36 37.93
C ASP A 400 10.91 6.66 37.60
N GLN A 401 10.30 7.69 38.19
CA GLN A 401 8.93 8.11 37.92
C GLN A 401 8.73 8.70 36.50
N ASP A 402 9.80 9.12 35.82
CA ASP A 402 9.72 9.57 34.43
C ASP A 402 9.56 8.41 33.45
N ARG A 403 9.70 7.19 33.91
CA ARG A 403 9.66 5.99 33.07
C ARG A 403 8.25 5.41 33.06
N LEU A 404 7.53 5.72 32.01
CA LEU A 404 6.28 5.06 31.72
C LEU A 404 6.56 3.60 31.34
N PHE A 405 5.87 2.67 32.00
CA PHE A 405 6.05 1.22 31.82
C PHE A 405 7.51 0.75 32.06
N ASP A 406 8.26 1.44 32.92
CA ASP A 406 9.70 1.22 33.17
C ASP A 406 10.60 1.33 31.94
N ARG A 407 10.07 1.75 30.80
CA ARG A 407 10.73 1.70 29.48
C ARG A 407 10.76 3.00 28.72
N PHE A 408 9.78 3.89 28.87
CA PHE A 408 9.60 5.02 27.98
C PHE A 408 9.50 6.36 28.71
N THR A 409 10.07 7.40 28.11
CA THR A 409 9.83 8.79 28.54
C THR A 409 9.61 9.66 27.31
N LEU A 410 8.49 10.38 27.26
CA LEU A 410 8.17 11.25 26.16
C LEU A 410 8.69 12.66 26.40
N LEU A 411 9.59 13.12 25.55
CA LEU A 411 10.05 14.51 25.52
C LEU A 411 9.27 15.32 24.47
N ARG A 412 8.89 16.54 24.80
CA ARG A 412 8.26 17.46 23.87
C ARG A 412 8.88 18.86 23.96
N ARG A 413 9.16 19.47 22.82
CA ARG A 413 9.52 20.88 22.65
C ARG A 413 8.41 21.61 21.92
N GLY A 414 7.81 22.61 22.56
CA GLY A 414 6.70 23.36 22.01
C GLY A 414 5.48 22.48 21.76
N LYS A 415 4.79 22.67 20.62
CA LYS A 415 3.53 21.96 20.34
C LYS A 415 3.68 20.71 19.45
N LYS A 416 4.76 20.62 18.67
CA LYS A 416 4.84 19.62 17.56
C LYS A 416 6.10 18.77 17.53
N ASN A 417 7.13 19.12 18.31
CA ASN A 417 8.39 18.40 18.26
C ASN A 417 8.48 17.45 19.44
N TYR A 418 8.60 16.17 19.14
CA TYR A 418 8.65 15.07 20.08
C TYR A 418 9.90 14.23 19.89
N SER A 419 10.36 13.61 20.95
CA SER A 419 11.36 12.54 20.95
C SER A 419 11.02 11.55 22.05
N LEU A 420 11.21 10.26 21.79
CA LEU A 420 10.95 9.20 22.76
C LEU A 420 12.25 8.64 23.28
N ILE A 421 12.42 8.67 24.60
CA ILE A 421 13.49 7.95 25.30
C ILE A 421 13.04 6.51 25.49
N VAL A 422 13.91 5.58 25.08
CA VAL A 422 13.79 4.15 25.37
C VAL A 422 14.92 3.80 26.33
N TRP A 423 14.56 3.48 27.58
CA TRP A 423 15.52 3.15 28.63
C TRP A 423 16.10 1.74 28.45
N LYS A 424 17.42 1.63 28.68
CA LYS A 424 18.13 0.34 28.71
C LYS A 424 18.12 -0.27 30.11
#